data_d1a52a01c2e1ac237349ef3a9968efd9
#
_entry.id   d1a52a01c2e1ac237349ef3a9968efd9
#
_cell.length_a   1.000
_cell.length_b   1.000
_cell.length_c   1.000
_cell.angle_alpha   90.00
_cell.angle_beta   90.00
_cell.angle_gamma   90.00
#
_symmetry.space_group_name_H-M   'P 1'
#
loop_
_entity.id
_entity.type
_entity.pdbx_description
1 polymer ?
#
loop_
_entity_poly.entity_id
_entity_poly.type
_entity_poly.pdbx_seq_one_letter_code
_entity_poly.pdbx_strand_id
1 'polypeptide(L)'
;MDYSNDLIIGIDLGTATTEAAVFRDGKADMILNFNEKIVTPSVVGLDESGNVVIGEKAKAQYIMAPDRTAIEIKRKMGSKDKIYLGRQSFTPVELSSMLLSYVKRYASQQLG
;
A
#
# COMPACT_ATOMS: atom_id res chain seq x y z
N MET A 1 32.22 -3.43 -7.18
CA MET A 1 30.83 -3.88 -6.91
C MET A 1 30.06 -3.89 -8.20
N ASP A 2 29.39 -4.98 -8.49
CA ASP A 2 28.60 -5.13 -9.70
C ASP A 2 27.13 -4.81 -9.37
N TYR A 3 26.60 -3.80 -10.05
CA TYR A 3 25.20 -3.35 -9.88
C TYR A 3 24.26 -3.89 -10.96
N SER A 4 24.76 -4.77 -11.85
CA SER A 4 23.96 -5.25 -12.99
C SER A 4 22.72 -6.04 -12.58
N ASN A 5 22.72 -6.61 -11.36
CA ASN A 5 21.59 -7.39 -10.84
C ASN A 5 20.71 -6.58 -9.89
N ASP A 6 21.06 -5.32 -9.63
CA ASP A 6 20.26 -4.47 -8.76
C ASP A 6 19.01 -4.02 -9.51
N LEU A 7 17.86 -4.15 -8.86
CA LEU A 7 16.59 -3.70 -9.41
C LEU A 7 16.17 -2.40 -8.74
N ILE A 8 15.69 -1.48 -9.54
CA ILE A 8 15.14 -0.23 -9.04
C ILE A 8 13.63 -0.31 -9.14
N ILE A 9 12.96 -0.14 -8.00
CA ILE A 9 11.51 -0.15 -7.93
C ILE A 9 11.04 1.28 -7.74
N GLY A 10 10.18 1.74 -8.64
CA GLY A 10 9.50 3.01 -8.50
C GLY A 10 8.11 2.78 -7.92
N ILE A 11 7.73 3.58 -6.95
CA ILE A 11 6.41 3.47 -6.31
C ILE A 11 5.71 4.81 -6.39
N ASP A 12 4.49 4.80 -6.93
CA ASP A 12 3.60 5.96 -6.90
C ASP A 12 2.58 5.73 -5.78
N LEU A 13 2.82 6.34 -4.63
CA LEU A 13 1.93 6.27 -3.48
C LEU A 13 0.92 7.40 -3.59
N GLY A 14 -0.16 7.17 -4.31
CA GLY A 14 -1.21 8.16 -4.54
C GLY A 14 -2.24 8.23 -3.42
N THR A 15 -3.08 9.25 -3.48
CA THR A 15 -4.16 9.43 -2.50
C THR A 15 -5.19 8.32 -2.60
N ALA A 16 -5.60 7.97 -3.80
CA ALA A 16 -6.63 6.95 -4.03
C ALA A 16 -6.03 5.58 -4.36
N THR A 17 -4.95 5.55 -5.14
CA THR A 17 -4.36 4.32 -5.64
C THR A 17 -2.84 4.35 -5.58
N THR A 18 -2.25 3.17 -5.50
CA THR A 18 -0.81 2.96 -5.46
C THR A 18 -0.40 2.03 -6.59
N GLU A 19 0.71 2.35 -7.25
CA GLU A 19 1.25 1.56 -8.34
C GLU A 19 2.76 1.39 -8.15
N ALA A 20 3.30 0.33 -8.73
CA ALA A 20 4.73 0.07 -8.69
C ALA A 20 5.23 -0.40 -10.04
N ALA A 21 6.47 -0.06 -10.35
CA ALA A 21 7.14 -0.48 -11.58
C ALA A 21 8.58 -0.85 -11.27
N VAL A 22 9.11 -1.81 -12.02
CA VAL A 22 10.52 -2.14 -11.99
C VAL A 22 11.20 -1.50 -13.19
N PHE A 23 12.37 -0.90 -12.95
CA PHE A 23 13.20 -0.30 -14.00
C PHE A 23 14.37 -1.22 -14.28
N ARG A 24 14.45 -1.71 -15.51
CA ARG A 24 15.58 -2.53 -15.97
C ARG A 24 15.69 -2.42 -17.49
N ASP A 25 16.91 -2.51 -17.98
CA ASP A 25 17.19 -2.47 -19.42
C ASP A 25 16.58 -1.23 -20.10
N GLY A 26 16.57 -0.09 -19.39
CA GLY A 26 16.04 1.17 -19.92
C GLY A 26 14.52 1.24 -19.99
N LYS A 27 13.81 0.30 -19.39
CA LYS A 27 12.36 0.24 -19.43
C LYS A 27 11.75 0.17 -18.04
N ALA A 28 10.53 0.70 -17.92
CA ALA A 28 9.71 0.56 -16.73
C ALA A 28 8.62 -0.47 -17.02
N ASP A 29 8.63 -1.56 -16.28
CA ASP A 29 7.59 -2.59 -16.37
C ASP A 29 6.72 -2.54 -15.12
N MET A 30 5.40 -2.44 -15.31
CA MET A 30 4.47 -2.40 -14.19
C MET A 30 4.47 -3.74 -13.46
N ILE A 31 4.40 -3.66 -12.14
CA ILE A 31 4.38 -4.83 -11.26
C ILE A 31 2.94 -5.10 -10.85
N LEU A 32 2.50 -6.35 -11.02
CA LEU A 32 1.15 -6.76 -10.62
C LEU A 32 1.13 -7.05 -9.11
N ASN A 33 0.06 -6.62 -8.46
CA ASN A 33 -0.16 -6.89 -7.04
C ASN A 33 -0.67 -8.32 -6.83
N PHE A 34 -1.03 -8.68 -5.59
CA PHE A 34 -1.53 -10.01 -5.26
C PHE A 34 -2.86 -10.34 -5.92
N ASN A 35 -3.57 -9.35 -6.42
CA ASN A 35 -4.83 -9.53 -7.18
C ASN A 35 -4.61 -9.54 -8.68
N GLU A 36 -3.34 -9.62 -9.11
CA GLU A 36 -2.96 -9.62 -10.54
C GLU A 36 -3.39 -8.34 -11.25
N LYS A 37 -3.36 -7.22 -10.54
CA LYS A 37 -3.71 -5.90 -11.08
C LYS A 37 -2.55 -4.93 -10.88
N ILE A 38 -2.46 -3.95 -11.78
CA ILE A 38 -1.45 -2.89 -11.71
C ILE A 38 -1.75 -1.95 -10.53
N VAL A 39 -3.03 -1.64 -10.32
CA VAL A 39 -3.48 -0.63 -9.37
C VAL A 39 -3.91 -1.27 -8.06
N THR A 40 -3.41 -0.74 -6.95
CA THR A 40 -3.81 -1.13 -5.60
C THR A 40 -4.50 0.05 -4.94
N PRO A 41 -5.72 -0.12 -4.40
CA PRO A 41 -6.33 0.95 -3.61
C PRO A 41 -5.46 1.33 -2.42
N SER A 42 -5.25 2.62 -2.20
CA SER A 42 -4.47 3.14 -1.07
C SER A 42 -5.31 3.13 0.20
N VAL A 43 -5.76 1.95 0.59
CA VAL A 43 -6.69 1.74 1.70
C VAL A 43 -6.10 0.73 2.67
N VAL A 44 -6.17 1.04 3.96
CA VAL A 44 -5.69 0.18 5.04
C VAL A 44 -6.81 0.04 6.06
N GLY A 45 -7.04 -1.16 6.54
CA GLY A 45 -8.05 -1.39 7.55
C GLY A 45 -7.67 -2.52 8.49
N LEU A 46 -8.49 -2.72 9.51
CA LEU A 46 -8.43 -3.88 10.39
C LEU A 46 -9.68 -4.71 10.17
N ASP A 47 -9.53 -6.00 10.00
CA ASP A 47 -10.67 -6.90 9.89
C ASP A 47 -11.28 -7.15 11.27
N GLU A 48 -12.30 -8.00 11.35
CA GLU A 48 -13.01 -8.29 12.60
C GLU A 48 -12.10 -8.93 13.65
N SER A 49 -11.05 -9.62 13.22
CA SER A 49 -10.08 -10.27 14.10
C SER A 49 -8.93 -9.35 14.50
N GLY A 50 -8.91 -8.11 13.99
CA GLY A 50 -7.85 -7.16 14.28
C GLY A 50 -6.64 -7.29 13.38
N ASN A 51 -6.73 -8.08 12.30
CA ASN A 51 -5.65 -8.22 11.34
C ASN A 51 -5.66 -7.08 10.33
N VAL A 52 -4.47 -6.63 9.94
CA VAL A 52 -4.33 -5.59 8.93
C VAL A 52 -4.71 -6.14 7.56
N VAL A 53 -5.58 -5.40 6.86
CA VAL A 53 -5.94 -5.68 5.47
C VAL A 53 -5.61 -4.44 4.64
N ILE A 54 -5.16 -4.65 3.40
CA ILE A 54 -4.67 -3.56 2.54
C ILE A 54 -5.19 -3.76 1.12
N GLY A 55 -5.43 -2.65 0.43
CA GLY A 55 -5.79 -2.66 -0.97
C GLY A 55 -7.24 -3.03 -1.20
N GLU A 56 -7.50 -3.91 -2.17
CA GLU A 56 -8.86 -4.30 -2.55
C GLU A 56 -9.68 -4.84 -1.38
N LYS A 57 -9.05 -5.67 -0.55
CA LYS A 57 -9.74 -6.25 0.60
C LYS A 57 -10.17 -5.18 1.60
N ALA A 58 -9.30 -4.20 1.86
CA ALA A 58 -9.63 -3.09 2.75
C ALA A 58 -10.70 -2.19 2.12
N LYS A 59 -10.59 -1.91 0.83
CA LYS A 59 -11.59 -1.12 0.13
C LYS A 59 -12.96 -1.79 0.17
N ALA A 60 -13.00 -3.10 0.00
CA ALA A 60 -14.25 -3.86 0.03
C ALA A 60 -14.95 -3.75 1.38
N GLN A 61 -14.20 -3.74 2.49
CA GLN A 61 -14.80 -3.62 3.81
C GLN A 61 -15.22 -2.19 4.18
N TYR A 62 -14.77 -1.17 3.44
CA TYR A 62 -15.01 0.22 3.79
C TYR A 62 -16.49 0.54 3.98
N ILE A 63 -17.36 0.00 3.12
CA ILE A 63 -18.80 0.26 3.17
C ILE A 63 -19.41 -0.27 4.47
N MET A 64 -18.99 -1.46 4.89
CA MET A 64 -19.53 -2.13 6.08
C MET A 64 -18.81 -1.73 7.37
N ALA A 65 -17.57 -1.32 7.28
CA ALA A 65 -16.72 -1.04 8.43
C ALA A 65 -15.89 0.23 8.21
N PRO A 66 -16.55 1.39 7.99
CA PRO A 66 -15.80 2.64 7.77
C PRO A 66 -14.99 3.06 9.01
N ASP A 67 -15.42 2.66 10.19
CA ASP A 67 -14.72 2.94 11.45
C ASP A 67 -13.44 2.14 11.63
N ARG A 68 -13.22 1.10 10.83
CA ARG A 68 -12.00 0.29 10.86
C ARG A 68 -11.21 0.38 9.56
N THR A 69 -11.50 1.36 8.70
CA THR A 69 -10.89 1.46 7.38
C THR A 69 -10.44 2.89 7.11
N ALA A 70 -9.17 3.06 6.76
CA ALA A 70 -8.60 4.36 6.44
C ALA A 70 -8.45 4.51 4.93
N ILE A 71 -9.01 5.60 4.41
CA ILE A 71 -8.87 6.02 3.02
C ILE A 71 -8.17 7.37 2.98
N GLU A 72 -7.65 7.75 1.82
CA GLU A 72 -7.05 9.07 1.60
C GLU A 72 -5.96 9.43 2.62
N ILE A 73 -5.18 8.42 3.01
CA ILE A 73 -4.15 8.56 4.04
C ILE A 73 -3.14 9.65 3.68
N LYS A 74 -2.79 9.75 2.40
CA LYS A 74 -1.81 10.72 1.92
C LYS A 74 -2.20 12.16 2.24
N ARG A 75 -3.49 12.47 2.28
CA ARG A 75 -3.96 13.83 2.59
C ARG A 75 -3.67 14.25 4.02
N LYS A 76 -3.46 13.29 4.90
CA LYS A 76 -3.16 13.56 6.31
C LYS A 76 -1.67 13.55 6.63
N MET A 77 -0.82 13.25 5.63
CA MET A 77 0.63 13.27 5.80
C MET A 77 1.09 14.67 6.19
N GLY A 78 2.01 14.73 7.16
CA GLY A 78 2.49 16.00 7.69
C GLY A 78 1.62 16.59 8.79
N SER A 79 0.41 16.06 9.02
CA SER A 79 -0.43 16.49 10.13
C SER A 79 -0.08 15.70 11.40
N LYS A 80 -0.53 16.22 12.54
CA LYS A 80 -0.40 15.53 13.83
C LYS A 80 -1.63 14.70 14.14
N ASP A 81 -2.58 14.63 13.22
CA ASP A 81 -3.81 13.88 13.41
C ASP A 81 -3.53 12.41 13.51
N LYS A 82 -4.26 11.75 14.40
CA LYS A 82 -4.25 10.29 14.48
C LYS A 82 -5.44 9.75 13.70
N ILE A 83 -5.22 8.58 13.11
CA ILE A 83 -6.26 7.88 12.36
C ILE A 83 -6.65 6.66 13.19
N TYR A 84 -7.93 6.55 13.51
CA TYR A 84 -8.43 5.44 14.31
C TYR A 84 -8.98 4.34 13.42
N LEU A 85 -8.52 3.11 13.67
CA LEU A 85 -9.09 1.91 13.09
C LEU A 85 -9.70 1.12 14.24
N GLY A 86 -11.00 1.29 14.43
CA GLY A 86 -11.68 0.82 15.62
C GLY A 86 -11.14 1.56 16.84
N ARG A 87 -10.60 0.82 17.82
CA ARG A 87 -10.04 1.40 19.03
C ARG A 87 -8.53 1.68 18.94
N GLN A 88 -7.88 1.22 17.87
CA GLN A 88 -6.46 1.43 17.68
C GLN A 88 -6.20 2.71 16.93
N SER A 89 -5.17 3.46 17.31
CA SER A 89 -4.79 4.68 16.62
C SER A 89 -3.47 4.51 15.89
N PHE A 90 -3.38 5.14 14.73
CA PHE A 90 -2.20 5.09 13.88
C PHE A 90 -1.88 6.49 13.40
N THR A 91 -0.61 6.75 13.15
CA THR A 91 -0.21 7.98 12.46
C THR A 91 -0.33 7.76 10.95
N PRO A 92 -0.47 8.84 10.16
CA PRO A 92 -0.44 8.71 8.70
C PRO A 92 0.84 8.03 8.20
N VAL A 93 1.98 8.28 8.86
CA VAL A 93 3.26 7.65 8.51
C VAL A 93 3.19 6.14 8.73
N GLU A 94 2.63 5.69 9.85
CA GLU A 94 2.48 4.27 10.12
C GLU A 94 1.62 3.56 9.07
N LEU A 95 0.49 4.16 8.70
CA LEU A 95 -0.39 3.57 7.68
C LEU A 95 0.26 3.58 6.30
N SER A 96 0.98 4.65 5.96
CA SER A 96 1.73 4.71 4.70
C SER A 96 2.83 3.65 4.66
N SER A 97 3.49 3.41 5.79
CA SER A 97 4.49 2.35 5.90
C SER A 97 3.89 0.97 5.63
N MET A 98 2.67 0.73 6.08
CA MET A 98 1.97 -0.52 5.81
C MET A 98 1.69 -0.70 4.32
N LEU A 99 1.29 0.39 3.63
CA LEU A 99 1.09 0.37 2.19
C LEU A 99 2.40 0.06 1.46
N LEU A 100 3.49 0.71 1.85
CA LEU A 100 4.80 0.48 1.24
C LEU A 100 5.31 -0.94 1.49
N SER A 101 5.09 -1.48 2.69
CA SER A 101 5.45 -2.87 3.00
C SER A 101 4.66 -3.87 2.15
N TYR A 102 3.40 -3.57 1.91
CA TYR A 102 2.54 -4.38 1.04
C TYR A 102 3.08 -4.40 -0.40
N VAL A 103 3.44 -3.22 -0.93
CA VAL A 103 4.05 -3.10 -2.26
C VAL A 103 5.35 -3.89 -2.33
N LYS A 104 6.20 -3.76 -1.31
CA LYS A 104 7.47 -4.49 -1.26
C LYS A 104 7.24 -6.00 -1.30
N ARG A 105 6.24 -6.50 -0.59
CA ARG A 105 5.93 -7.93 -0.57
C ARG A 105 5.48 -8.43 -1.93
N TYR A 106 4.55 -7.74 -2.60
CA TYR A 106 4.10 -8.24 -3.90
C TYR A 106 5.18 -8.06 -4.97
N ALA A 107 5.97 -7.00 -4.89
CA ALA A 107 7.08 -6.80 -5.82
C ALA A 107 8.13 -7.92 -5.66
N SER A 108 8.47 -8.27 -4.43
CA SER A 108 9.41 -9.35 -4.15
C SER A 108 8.90 -10.69 -4.68
N GLN A 109 7.60 -10.94 -4.53
CA GLN A 109 6.99 -12.18 -5.03
C GLN A 109 7.04 -12.25 -6.55
N GLN A 110 6.76 -11.14 -7.24
CA GLN A 110 6.76 -11.10 -8.70
C GLN A 110 8.15 -11.16 -9.31
N LEU A 111 9.13 -10.54 -8.65
CA LEU A 111 10.48 -10.41 -9.20
C LEU A 111 11.44 -11.49 -8.71
N GLY A 112 11.05 -12.22 -7.70
CA GLY A 112 11.91 -13.24 -7.09
C GLY A 112 12.87 -12.63 -6.09
#